data_fda5f976fba788e67a26eb1c22abb13a
#
_entry.id   fda5f976fba788e67a26eb1c22abb13a
#
_cell.length_a   1.000
_cell.length_b   1.000
_cell.length_c   1.000
_cell.angle_alpha   90.00
_cell.angle_beta   90.00
_cell.angle_gamma   90.00
#
_symmetry.space_group_name_H-M   'P 1'
#
loop_
_entity.id
_entity.type
_entity.pdbx_description
1 polymer ?
#
loop_
_entity_poly.entity_id
_entity_poly.type
_entity_poly.pdbx_seq_one_letter_code
_entity_poly.pdbx_strand_id
1 'polypeptide(L)'
;ILLILFVSINFYVHAQVDSLFQVPGTHCSMLPPKGFDKAETFSGFQQPNTGSSIMITELPTNYMVIVNSFTAESLAKAGLLLMSSDTLIFNGMTAYTYYIKQKANEVTFNKQVFIFGNNQLAVMVNGMYPEKETAVGEIILSSMKSVIYNETTAENGKEAVKFALDPTGTSMIYSGYLSGALMYSQDGKMPTQSADKAVFTVGSSFSSVAIDDTKAYTESRIKSLPYAEKTVIKTITPVTIYNINGYEIVAEGSDKENQQQLIYFVMLYPDNTSYYIMLGMTNAKYESYLSDFRKLAQTFMLK
;
A
#
# COMPACT_ATOMS: atom_id res chain seq x y z
N ILE A 1 -47.35 -35.20 -45.21
CA ILE A 1 -46.48 -35.60 -44.09
C ILE A 1 -45.49 -34.49 -43.88
N LEU A 2 -45.68 -33.66 -42.84
CA LEU A 2 -44.80 -32.53 -42.48
C LEU A 2 -43.79 -33.03 -41.44
N LEU A 3 -42.52 -33.07 -41.83
CA LEU A 3 -41.43 -33.48 -40.94
C LEU A 3 -40.93 -32.23 -40.20
N ILE A 4 -41.23 -32.12 -38.90
CA ILE A 4 -40.70 -31.05 -38.01
C ILE A 4 -39.34 -31.49 -37.49
N LEU A 5 -38.29 -30.83 -37.99
CA LEU A 5 -36.91 -31.03 -37.54
C LEU A 5 -36.70 -30.26 -36.20
N PHE A 6 -36.59 -30.97 -35.10
CA PHE A 6 -36.22 -30.38 -33.82
C PHE A 6 -34.70 -30.16 -33.79
N VAL A 7 -34.26 -28.90 -33.92
CA VAL A 7 -32.87 -28.52 -33.72
C VAL A 7 -32.70 -28.23 -32.20
N SER A 8 -32.11 -29.15 -31.48
CA SER A 8 -31.71 -28.94 -30.09
C SER A 8 -30.45 -28.06 -30.01
N ILE A 9 -30.65 -26.77 -29.68
CA ILE A 9 -29.56 -25.85 -29.43
C ILE A 9 -29.03 -26.16 -28.01
N ASN A 10 -27.87 -26.83 -27.93
CA ASN A 10 -27.14 -27.01 -26.69
C ASN A 10 -26.44 -25.67 -26.33
N PHE A 11 -26.98 -24.93 -25.36
CA PHE A 11 -26.28 -23.84 -24.73
C PHE A 11 -25.22 -24.44 -23.81
N TYR A 12 -23.96 -24.43 -24.24
CA TYR A 12 -22.83 -24.63 -23.33
C TYR A 12 -22.73 -23.38 -22.45
N VAL A 13 -23.31 -23.42 -21.27
CA VAL A 13 -23.00 -22.49 -20.22
C VAL A 13 -21.57 -22.82 -19.78
N HIS A 14 -20.59 -22.07 -20.27
CA HIS A 14 -19.27 -22.05 -19.68
C HIS A 14 -19.43 -21.45 -18.28
N ALA A 15 -19.54 -22.30 -17.28
CA ALA A 15 -19.31 -21.87 -15.91
C ALA A 15 -17.83 -21.43 -15.86
N GLN A 16 -17.60 -20.13 -15.80
CA GLN A 16 -16.29 -19.59 -15.49
C GLN A 16 -15.95 -20.13 -14.10
N VAL A 17 -15.03 -21.07 -14.01
CA VAL A 17 -14.49 -21.53 -12.73
C VAL A 17 -13.72 -20.35 -12.20
N ASP A 18 -14.28 -19.66 -11.21
CA ASP A 18 -13.59 -18.58 -10.49
C ASP A 18 -12.31 -19.18 -9.89
N SER A 19 -11.18 -18.92 -10.50
CA SER A 19 -9.89 -19.37 -10.02
C SER A 19 -9.30 -18.35 -9.05
N LEU A 20 -8.63 -18.84 -8.01
CA LEU A 20 -7.87 -18.01 -7.11
C LEU A 20 -6.79 -17.24 -7.90
N PHE A 21 -6.71 -15.96 -7.65
CA PHE A 21 -5.71 -15.06 -8.22
C PHE A 21 -4.65 -14.76 -7.16
N GLN A 22 -3.38 -15.02 -7.48
CA GLN A 22 -2.23 -14.64 -6.63
C GLN A 22 -2.14 -13.11 -6.59
N VAL A 23 -2.29 -12.52 -5.42
CA VAL A 23 -2.20 -11.07 -5.24
C VAL A 23 -0.73 -10.66 -5.26
N PRO A 24 -0.29 -9.85 -6.24
CA PRO A 24 1.13 -9.53 -6.40
C PRO A 24 1.72 -8.84 -5.18
N GLY A 25 2.96 -9.21 -4.82
CA GLY A 25 3.66 -8.67 -3.66
C GLY A 25 3.17 -9.20 -2.32
N THR A 26 2.39 -10.30 -2.33
CA THR A 26 1.90 -10.93 -1.09
C THR A 26 1.99 -12.45 -1.20
N HIS A 27 1.87 -13.14 -0.07
CA HIS A 27 1.70 -14.61 0.02
C HIS A 27 0.22 -15.03 -0.11
N CYS A 28 -0.67 -14.10 -0.46
CA CYS A 28 -2.11 -14.31 -0.50
C CYS A 28 -2.62 -14.53 -1.92
N SER A 29 -3.58 -15.45 -2.05
CA SER A 29 -4.42 -15.61 -3.23
C SER A 29 -5.88 -15.42 -2.85
N MET A 30 -6.71 -14.89 -3.75
CA MET A 30 -8.14 -14.72 -3.51
C MET A 30 -8.97 -14.80 -4.80
N LEU A 31 -10.25 -15.03 -4.68
CA LEU A 31 -11.18 -14.87 -5.80
C LEU A 31 -11.31 -13.38 -6.12
N PRO A 32 -11.03 -12.95 -7.38
CA PRO A 32 -11.23 -11.56 -7.77
C PRO A 32 -12.67 -11.10 -7.53
N PRO A 33 -12.90 -9.94 -6.90
CA PRO A 33 -14.26 -9.44 -6.71
C PRO A 33 -14.88 -9.08 -8.07
N LYS A 34 -16.12 -9.49 -8.28
CA LYS A 34 -16.81 -9.25 -9.56
C LYS A 34 -16.92 -7.76 -9.87
N GLY A 35 -16.48 -7.37 -11.07
CA GLY A 35 -16.52 -5.97 -11.52
C GLY A 35 -15.39 -5.09 -10.96
N PHE A 36 -14.35 -5.70 -10.42
CA PHE A 36 -13.13 -5.02 -10.01
C PHE A 36 -11.97 -5.35 -10.96
N ASP A 37 -11.09 -4.39 -11.13
CA ASP A 37 -9.82 -4.57 -11.82
C ASP A 37 -8.71 -4.85 -10.80
N LYS A 38 -7.63 -5.52 -11.24
CA LYS A 38 -6.40 -5.59 -10.46
C LYS A 38 -5.90 -4.16 -10.21
N ALA A 39 -5.58 -3.84 -8.95
CA ALA A 39 -4.99 -2.55 -8.62
C ALA A 39 -3.56 -2.44 -9.18
N GLU A 40 -3.22 -1.26 -9.70
CA GLU A 40 -1.91 -1.01 -10.30
C GLU A 40 -0.90 -0.43 -9.31
N THR A 41 -1.40 0.16 -8.21
CA THR A 41 -0.61 0.94 -7.25
C THR A 41 -0.52 0.29 -5.86
N PHE A 42 -1.26 -0.80 -5.65
CA PHE A 42 -1.23 -1.56 -4.39
C PHE A 42 -1.58 -3.04 -4.63
N SER A 43 -1.30 -3.88 -3.65
CA SER A 43 -1.63 -5.32 -3.69
C SER A 43 -3.12 -5.53 -3.47
N GLY A 44 -3.87 -5.86 -4.53
CA GLY A 44 -5.30 -6.08 -4.42
C GLY A 44 -6.10 -5.72 -5.66
N PHE A 45 -7.33 -5.27 -5.44
CA PHE A 45 -8.31 -4.97 -6.48
C PHE A 45 -8.97 -3.62 -6.24
N GLN A 46 -9.36 -2.94 -7.31
CA GLN A 46 -10.03 -1.65 -7.26
C GLN A 46 -11.19 -1.57 -8.25
N GLN A 47 -12.17 -0.75 -7.92
CA GLN A 47 -13.27 -0.38 -8.79
C GLN A 47 -13.31 1.16 -8.89
N PRO A 48 -12.62 1.76 -9.88
CA PRO A 48 -12.42 3.22 -9.93
C PRO A 48 -13.72 4.02 -9.93
N ASN A 49 -14.77 3.51 -10.60
CA ASN A 49 -16.05 4.21 -10.74
C ASN A 49 -16.78 4.45 -9.40
N THR A 50 -16.55 3.61 -8.40
CA THR A 50 -17.16 3.74 -7.07
C THR A 50 -16.16 4.19 -6.02
N GLY A 51 -14.85 4.10 -6.30
CA GLY A 51 -13.79 4.27 -5.31
C GLY A 51 -13.67 3.10 -4.33
N SER A 52 -14.25 1.95 -4.69
CA SER A 52 -14.18 0.74 -3.86
C SER A 52 -12.88 -0.02 -4.10
N SER A 53 -12.38 -0.71 -3.08
CA SER A 53 -11.13 -1.47 -3.17
C SER A 53 -11.05 -2.62 -2.18
N ILE A 54 -10.20 -3.61 -2.47
CA ILE A 54 -9.67 -4.57 -1.51
C ILE A 54 -8.15 -4.48 -1.58
N MET A 55 -7.52 -4.16 -0.45
CA MET A 55 -6.06 -4.09 -0.32
C MET A 55 -5.58 -5.16 0.65
N ILE A 56 -4.53 -5.87 0.29
CA ILE A 56 -3.81 -6.80 1.18
C ILE A 56 -2.47 -6.18 1.55
N THR A 57 -2.21 -6.15 2.85
CA THR A 57 -0.95 -5.65 3.41
C THR A 57 -0.35 -6.72 4.31
N GLU A 58 0.91 -7.03 4.09
CA GLU A 58 1.69 -7.93 4.93
C GLU A 58 2.74 -7.13 5.70
N LEU A 59 2.68 -7.19 7.02
CA LEU A 59 3.56 -6.44 7.92
C LEU A 59 4.49 -7.43 8.65
N PRO A 60 5.81 -7.25 8.63
CA PRO A 60 6.77 -8.13 9.30
C PRO A 60 6.77 -7.87 10.82
N THR A 61 5.67 -8.21 11.47
CA THR A 61 5.45 -8.05 12.90
C THR A 61 4.47 -9.10 13.41
N ASN A 62 4.46 -9.32 14.71
CA ASN A 62 3.42 -10.14 15.34
C ASN A 62 2.03 -9.54 15.08
N TYR A 63 1.11 -10.34 14.53
CA TYR A 63 -0.23 -9.87 14.17
C TYR A 63 -1.02 -9.32 15.36
N MET A 64 -0.77 -9.81 16.59
CA MET A 64 -1.41 -9.30 17.80
C MET A 64 -1.01 -7.85 18.14
N VAL A 65 0.17 -7.39 17.68
CA VAL A 65 0.55 -5.97 17.80
C VAL A 65 -0.40 -5.10 17.00
N ILE A 66 -0.76 -5.55 15.80
CA ILE A 66 -1.73 -4.84 14.94
C ILE A 66 -3.14 -4.94 15.53
N VAL A 67 -3.59 -6.14 15.92
CA VAL A 67 -4.90 -6.34 16.57
C VAL A 67 -5.06 -5.42 17.78
N ASN A 68 -4.08 -5.35 18.66
CA ASN A 68 -4.10 -4.52 19.86
C ASN A 68 -4.10 -3.01 19.56
N SER A 69 -3.67 -2.59 18.37
CA SER A 69 -3.73 -1.19 17.93
C SER A 69 -5.10 -0.77 17.41
N PHE A 70 -5.98 -1.72 17.05
CA PHE A 70 -7.33 -1.46 16.52
C PHE A 70 -8.35 -1.21 17.63
N THR A 71 -8.05 -0.28 18.51
CA THR A 71 -8.99 0.16 19.56
C THR A 71 -9.87 1.32 19.07
N ALA A 72 -11.06 1.49 19.65
CA ALA A 72 -11.94 2.61 19.31
C ALA A 72 -11.23 3.97 19.47
N GLU A 73 -10.39 4.12 20.50
CA GLU A 73 -9.65 5.35 20.76
C GLU A 73 -8.57 5.60 19.68
N SER A 74 -7.78 4.59 19.32
CA SER A 74 -6.73 4.71 18.31
C SER A 74 -7.32 5.00 16.93
N LEU A 75 -8.40 4.33 16.58
CA LEU A 75 -9.12 4.53 15.32
C LEU A 75 -9.74 5.93 15.25
N ALA A 76 -10.34 6.41 16.36
CA ALA A 76 -10.93 7.76 16.41
C ALA A 76 -9.87 8.85 16.20
N LYS A 77 -8.64 8.70 16.76
CA LYS A 77 -7.51 9.61 16.50
C LYS A 77 -7.12 9.67 15.02
N ALA A 78 -7.35 8.58 14.27
CA ALA A 78 -7.13 8.50 12.83
C ALA A 78 -8.35 8.92 11.98
N GLY A 79 -9.40 9.47 12.60
CA GLY A 79 -10.64 9.86 11.91
C GLY A 79 -11.52 8.68 11.47
N LEU A 80 -11.35 7.53 12.11
CA LEU A 80 -12.07 6.28 11.84
C LEU A 80 -13.04 5.98 12.98
N LEU A 81 -14.26 5.55 12.66
CA LEU A 81 -15.27 5.16 13.65
C LEU A 81 -15.41 3.63 13.68
N LEU A 82 -15.00 2.99 14.77
CA LEU A 82 -15.23 1.57 14.99
C LEU A 82 -16.71 1.31 15.23
N MET A 83 -17.33 0.47 14.41
CA MET A 83 -18.74 0.09 14.51
C MET A 83 -18.92 -1.24 15.23
N SER A 84 -18.08 -2.24 14.88
CA SER A 84 -18.06 -3.54 15.53
C SER A 84 -16.71 -4.23 15.33
N SER A 85 -16.42 -5.16 16.22
CA SER A 85 -15.31 -6.11 16.09
C SER A 85 -15.75 -7.50 16.46
N ASP A 86 -15.20 -8.52 15.81
CA ASP A 86 -15.51 -9.92 16.05
C ASP A 86 -14.30 -10.78 15.69
N THR A 87 -14.41 -12.08 15.85
CA THR A 87 -13.43 -13.07 15.40
C THR A 87 -14.10 -14.12 14.54
N LEU A 88 -13.36 -14.67 13.59
CA LEU A 88 -13.80 -15.81 12.81
C LEU A 88 -12.64 -16.79 12.61
N ILE A 89 -12.96 -18.07 12.38
CA ILE A 89 -11.94 -19.02 11.93
C ILE A 89 -11.78 -18.88 10.43
N PHE A 90 -10.55 -18.59 10.02
CA PHE A 90 -10.18 -18.27 8.67
C PHE A 90 -8.93 -19.06 8.27
N ASN A 91 -9.04 -19.96 7.28
CA ASN A 91 -7.95 -20.85 6.87
C ASN A 91 -7.30 -21.62 8.05
N GLY A 92 -8.10 -22.05 9.03
CA GLY A 92 -7.59 -22.74 10.22
C GLY A 92 -6.92 -21.83 11.26
N MET A 93 -6.92 -20.52 11.04
CA MET A 93 -6.39 -19.50 11.95
C MET A 93 -7.52 -18.63 12.51
N THR A 94 -7.29 -18.01 13.66
CA THR A 94 -8.19 -16.96 14.16
C THR A 94 -7.90 -15.65 13.41
N ALA A 95 -8.91 -15.12 12.73
CA ALA A 95 -8.88 -13.77 12.17
C ALA A 95 -9.72 -12.83 13.02
N TYR A 96 -9.18 -11.65 13.32
CA TYR A 96 -9.90 -10.55 13.95
C TYR A 96 -10.52 -9.68 12.87
N THR A 97 -11.80 -9.37 13.01
CA THR A 97 -12.57 -8.62 12.02
C THR A 97 -13.07 -7.31 12.60
N TYR A 98 -13.05 -6.28 11.79
CA TYR A 98 -13.50 -4.95 12.18
C TYR A 98 -14.40 -4.36 11.10
N TYR A 99 -15.52 -3.77 11.53
CA TYR A 99 -16.33 -2.93 10.67
C TYR A 99 -16.15 -1.47 11.11
N ILE A 100 -15.71 -0.65 10.16
CA ILE A 100 -15.26 0.72 10.43
C ILE A 100 -15.92 1.66 9.44
N LYS A 101 -16.29 2.88 9.88
CA LYS A 101 -16.68 3.97 9.00
C LYS A 101 -15.62 5.05 8.95
N GLN A 102 -15.44 5.63 7.77
CA GLN A 102 -14.55 6.77 7.54
C GLN A 102 -15.26 7.80 6.69
N LYS A 103 -15.27 9.06 7.14
CA LYS A 103 -15.71 10.18 6.32
C LYS A 103 -14.49 10.79 5.61
N ALA A 104 -14.55 10.86 4.27
CA ALA A 104 -13.54 11.49 3.45
C ALA A 104 -14.22 12.30 2.34
N ASN A 105 -13.94 13.61 2.25
CA ASN A 105 -14.45 14.50 1.21
C ASN A 105 -15.97 14.35 0.96
N GLU A 106 -16.81 14.55 1.99
CA GLU A 106 -18.27 14.44 1.94
C GLU A 106 -18.83 13.02 1.72
N VAL A 107 -17.98 12.02 1.43
CA VAL A 107 -18.37 10.63 1.27
C VAL A 107 -18.05 9.84 2.54
N THR A 108 -19.05 9.08 3.02
CA THR A 108 -18.81 8.07 4.07
C THR A 108 -18.47 6.74 3.41
N PHE A 109 -17.34 6.17 3.80
CA PHE A 109 -16.91 4.85 3.40
C PHE A 109 -17.10 3.85 4.52
N ASN A 110 -17.58 2.67 4.16
CA ASN A 110 -17.55 1.48 5.01
C ASN A 110 -16.24 0.74 4.74
N LYS A 111 -15.62 0.24 5.81
CA LYS A 111 -14.43 -0.60 5.74
C LYS A 111 -14.66 -1.90 6.50
N GLN A 112 -14.28 -2.99 5.88
CA GLN A 112 -14.20 -4.30 6.50
C GLN A 112 -12.73 -4.70 6.54
N VAL A 113 -12.21 -4.99 7.73
CA VAL A 113 -10.80 -5.32 7.92
C VAL A 113 -10.71 -6.70 8.55
N PHE A 114 -9.91 -7.59 7.95
CA PHE A 114 -9.52 -8.88 8.53
C PHE A 114 -8.05 -8.81 8.88
N ILE A 115 -7.69 -9.19 10.12
CA ILE A 115 -6.31 -9.26 10.59
C ILE A 115 -6.05 -10.67 11.11
N PHE A 116 -5.06 -11.33 10.53
CA PHE A 116 -4.61 -12.67 10.92
C PHE A 116 -3.10 -12.79 10.70
N GLY A 117 -2.51 -13.89 11.10
CA GLY A 117 -1.07 -14.11 10.92
C GLY A 117 -0.45 -14.93 12.05
N ASN A 118 0.83 -14.68 12.29
CA ASN A 118 1.61 -15.37 13.32
C ASN A 118 2.49 -14.38 14.12
N ASN A 119 3.45 -14.90 14.90
CA ASN A 119 4.33 -14.05 15.71
C ASN A 119 5.33 -13.19 14.90
N GLN A 120 5.45 -13.41 13.59
CA GLN A 120 6.44 -12.75 12.73
C GLN A 120 5.78 -11.96 11.59
N LEU A 121 4.55 -12.31 11.23
CA LEU A 121 3.83 -11.70 10.13
C LEU A 121 2.38 -11.41 10.51
N ALA A 122 1.94 -10.19 10.24
CA ALA A 122 0.54 -9.79 10.25
C ALA A 122 0.06 -9.60 8.81
N VAL A 123 -1.04 -10.24 8.44
CA VAL A 123 -1.76 -10.02 7.19
C VAL A 123 -3.01 -9.22 7.48
N MET A 124 -3.17 -8.11 6.81
CA MET A 124 -4.36 -7.27 6.89
C MET A 124 -5.03 -7.20 5.51
N VAL A 125 -6.28 -7.66 5.43
CA VAL A 125 -7.13 -7.53 4.24
C VAL A 125 -8.15 -6.44 4.54
N ASN A 126 -8.10 -5.35 3.78
CA ASN A 126 -8.95 -4.17 3.97
C ASN A 126 -9.84 -3.97 2.76
N GLY A 127 -11.13 -4.24 2.89
CA GLY A 127 -12.17 -3.92 1.93
C GLY A 127 -12.80 -2.56 2.23
N MET A 128 -12.93 -1.70 1.22
CA MET A 128 -13.50 -0.36 1.36
C MET A 128 -14.51 -0.08 0.23
N TYR A 129 -15.64 0.54 0.59
CA TYR A 129 -16.68 0.94 -0.36
C TYR A 129 -17.50 2.11 0.19
N PRO A 130 -18.07 2.99 -0.69
CA PRO A 130 -19.01 4.02 -0.25
C PRO A 130 -20.22 3.42 0.45
N GLU A 131 -20.68 4.04 1.52
CA GLU A 131 -21.81 3.54 2.35
C GLU A 131 -23.07 3.25 1.55
N LYS A 132 -23.33 4.00 0.48
CA LYS A 132 -24.48 3.80 -0.41
C LYS A 132 -24.37 2.56 -1.33
N GLU A 133 -23.17 2.01 -1.52
CA GLU A 133 -22.86 0.90 -2.42
C GLU A 133 -22.90 -0.45 -1.67
N THR A 134 -24.03 -0.77 -1.04
CA THR A 134 -24.17 -1.97 -0.18
C THR A 134 -23.95 -3.28 -0.93
N ALA A 135 -24.42 -3.38 -2.17
CA ALA A 135 -24.21 -4.58 -3.01
C ALA A 135 -22.72 -4.80 -3.33
N VAL A 136 -21.95 -3.72 -3.49
CA VAL A 136 -20.50 -3.79 -3.66
C VAL A 136 -19.83 -4.29 -2.37
N GLY A 137 -20.34 -3.89 -1.22
CA GLY A 137 -19.88 -4.36 0.08
C GLY A 137 -20.01 -5.88 0.25
N GLU A 138 -21.10 -6.49 -0.24
CA GLU A 138 -21.29 -7.94 -0.22
C GLU A 138 -20.30 -8.68 -1.15
N ILE A 139 -20.05 -8.13 -2.34
CA ILE A 139 -19.04 -8.66 -3.28
C ILE A 139 -17.65 -8.62 -2.64
N ILE A 140 -17.28 -7.49 -2.01
CA ILE A 140 -16.02 -7.33 -1.28
C ILE A 140 -15.90 -8.37 -0.18
N LEU A 141 -16.90 -8.49 0.69
CA LEU A 141 -16.88 -9.43 1.81
C LEU A 141 -16.74 -10.89 1.35
N SER A 142 -17.47 -11.27 0.28
CA SER A 142 -17.37 -12.61 -0.31
C SER A 142 -15.96 -12.88 -0.81
N SER A 143 -15.36 -11.94 -1.53
CA SER A 143 -14.00 -12.05 -2.02
C SER A 143 -12.96 -12.09 -0.89
N MET A 144 -13.10 -11.25 0.15
CA MET A 144 -12.21 -11.25 1.32
C MET A 144 -12.23 -12.62 2.04
N LYS A 145 -13.39 -13.27 2.14
CA LYS A 145 -13.52 -14.61 2.74
C LYS A 145 -12.85 -15.71 1.93
N SER A 146 -12.54 -15.49 0.67
CA SER A 146 -11.83 -16.43 -0.20
C SER A 146 -10.30 -16.36 -0.10
N VAL A 147 -9.75 -15.41 0.65
CA VAL A 147 -8.30 -15.23 0.78
C VAL A 147 -7.67 -16.50 1.36
N ILE A 148 -6.63 -16.99 0.72
CA ILE A 148 -5.78 -18.09 1.17
C ILE A 148 -4.37 -17.55 1.34
N TYR A 149 -3.78 -17.75 2.52
CA TYR A 149 -2.39 -17.44 2.81
C TYR A 149 -1.54 -18.70 2.64
N ASN A 150 -0.42 -18.59 1.93
CA ASN A 150 0.51 -19.68 1.73
C ASN A 150 1.96 -19.19 1.84
N GLU A 151 2.64 -19.52 2.94
CA GLU A 151 4.02 -19.13 3.23
C GLU A 151 5.04 -19.54 2.15
N THR A 152 4.73 -20.60 1.37
CA THR A 152 5.64 -21.08 0.32
C THR A 152 5.51 -20.32 -1.00
N THR A 153 4.51 -19.47 -1.14
CA THR A 153 4.35 -18.64 -2.33
C THR A 153 5.47 -17.61 -2.37
N ALA A 154 6.22 -17.57 -3.49
CA ALA A 154 7.25 -16.56 -3.66
C ALA A 154 6.62 -15.16 -3.74
N GLU A 155 6.97 -14.29 -2.80
CA GLU A 155 6.66 -12.88 -2.89
C GLU A 155 7.58 -12.25 -3.95
N ASN A 156 7.01 -11.62 -4.97
CA ASN A 156 7.76 -10.87 -5.96
C ASN A 156 7.33 -9.39 -5.94
N GLY A 157 7.68 -8.72 -4.84
CA GLY A 157 7.32 -7.33 -4.61
C GLY A 157 7.86 -6.39 -5.68
N LYS A 158 9.05 -6.68 -6.25
CA LYS A 158 9.59 -5.88 -7.36
C LYS A 158 8.68 -5.95 -8.59
N GLU A 159 8.08 -7.08 -8.89
CA GLU A 159 7.16 -7.23 -10.03
C GLU A 159 5.76 -6.66 -9.77
N ALA A 160 5.43 -6.42 -8.51
CA ALA A 160 4.14 -5.87 -8.11
C ALA A 160 3.98 -4.37 -8.45
N VAL A 161 5.08 -3.67 -8.77
CA VAL A 161 5.07 -2.23 -9.07
C VAL A 161 5.49 -1.95 -10.52
N LYS A 162 5.05 -0.81 -11.06
CA LYS A 162 5.36 -0.37 -12.44
C LYS A 162 6.62 0.50 -12.55
N PHE A 163 7.46 0.49 -11.54
CA PHE A 163 8.71 1.22 -11.51
C PHE A 163 9.84 0.35 -10.96
N ALA A 164 11.07 0.77 -11.16
CA ALA A 164 12.26 0.10 -10.65
C ALA A 164 13.29 1.12 -10.16
N LEU A 165 14.15 0.68 -9.24
CA LEU A 165 15.35 1.37 -8.81
C LEU A 165 16.52 0.39 -8.83
N ASP A 166 17.73 0.90 -9.13
CA ASP A 166 18.98 0.17 -9.04
C ASP A 166 19.81 0.69 -7.86
N PRO A 167 19.98 -0.09 -6.77
CA PRO A 167 20.77 0.31 -5.62
C PRO A 167 22.28 0.20 -5.83
N THR A 168 22.75 -0.25 -7.01
CA THR A 168 24.16 -0.43 -7.30
C THR A 168 24.95 0.88 -7.08
N GLY A 169 26.08 0.78 -6.37
CA GLY A 169 26.89 1.95 -6.02
C GLY A 169 26.37 2.81 -4.88
N THR A 170 25.38 2.32 -4.14
CA THR A 170 24.90 2.89 -2.87
C THR A 170 25.09 1.90 -1.73
N SER A 171 24.93 2.34 -0.48
CA SER A 171 24.90 1.46 0.70
C SER A 171 23.53 0.83 0.94
N MET A 172 22.54 1.08 0.07
CA MET A 172 21.17 0.60 0.22
C MET A 172 20.97 -0.75 -0.46
N ILE A 173 20.28 -1.65 0.21
CA ILE A 173 19.96 -3.00 -0.25
C ILE A 173 18.44 -3.14 -0.28
N TYR A 174 17.88 -3.77 -1.32
CA TYR A 174 16.45 -4.09 -1.34
C TYR A 174 16.08 -4.94 -0.12
N SER A 175 15.09 -4.50 0.65
CA SER A 175 14.68 -5.12 1.91
C SER A 175 13.26 -5.68 1.88
N GLY A 176 12.47 -5.37 0.84
CA GLY A 176 11.13 -5.93 0.70
C GLY A 176 10.14 -5.00 0.03
N TYR A 177 8.89 -5.42 0.05
CA TYR A 177 7.75 -4.72 -0.52
C TYR A 177 6.69 -4.52 0.57
N LEU A 178 6.04 -3.36 0.56
CA LEU A 178 4.97 -3.05 1.49
C LEU A 178 3.91 -2.16 0.82
N SER A 179 2.70 -2.70 0.63
CA SER A 179 1.52 -1.94 0.17
C SER A 179 1.79 -1.04 -1.06
N GLY A 180 2.40 -1.56 -2.12
CA GLY A 180 2.70 -0.79 -3.33
C GLY A 180 4.03 -0.03 -3.30
N ALA A 181 4.81 -0.14 -2.22
CA ALA A 181 6.11 0.50 -2.11
C ALA A 181 7.26 -0.52 -2.07
N LEU A 182 8.37 -0.20 -2.76
CA LEU A 182 9.64 -0.90 -2.58
C LEU A 182 10.39 -0.28 -1.41
N MET A 183 10.94 -1.16 -0.57
CA MET A 183 11.70 -0.80 0.61
C MET A 183 13.17 -1.16 0.41
N TYR A 184 14.05 -0.27 0.84
CA TYR A 184 15.49 -0.48 0.87
C TYR A 184 15.99 -0.11 2.26
N SER A 185 17.00 -0.82 2.74
CA SER A 185 17.68 -0.51 4.00
C SER A 185 19.17 -0.78 3.88
N GLN A 186 19.96 -0.26 4.81
CA GLN A 186 21.41 -0.48 4.80
C GLN A 186 21.77 -1.96 5.03
N ASP A 187 20.96 -2.70 5.76
CA ASP A 187 21.20 -4.11 6.11
C ASP A 187 20.32 -5.11 5.33
N GLY A 188 19.53 -4.63 4.36
CA GLY A 188 18.61 -5.45 3.56
C GLY A 188 17.46 -6.08 4.36
N LYS A 189 17.16 -5.57 5.55
CA LYS A 189 16.09 -6.09 6.44
C LYS A 189 14.93 -5.10 6.57
N MET A 190 13.73 -5.65 6.75
CA MET A 190 12.51 -4.91 7.04
C MET A 190 11.79 -5.55 8.26
N PRO A 191 11.72 -4.83 9.41
CA PRO A 191 12.35 -3.55 9.68
C PRO A 191 13.87 -3.64 9.76
N THR A 192 14.57 -2.54 9.46
CA THR A 192 16.04 -2.48 9.56
C THR A 192 16.50 -2.69 11.02
N GLN A 193 17.60 -3.41 11.17
CA GLN A 193 18.30 -3.63 12.44
C GLN A 193 19.62 -2.83 12.51
N SER A 194 19.90 -2.03 11.48
CA SER A 194 21.06 -1.17 11.41
C SER A 194 21.02 -0.11 12.50
N ALA A 195 22.18 0.18 13.11
CA ALA A 195 22.33 1.23 14.12
C ALA A 195 22.01 2.62 13.55
N ASP A 196 22.31 2.87 12.27
CA ASP A 196 22.05 4.12 11.56
C ASP A 196 20.57 4.29 11.20
N LYS A 197 19.75 3.23 11.32
CA LYS A 197 18.32 3.16 10.94
C LYS A 197 18.07 3.69 9.53
N ALA A 198 19.04 3.53 8.62
CA ALA A 198 18.95 4.02 7.27
C ALA A 198 17.97 3.18 6.44
N VAL A 199 16.94 3.85 5.93
CA VAL A 199 15.90 3.27 5.08
C VAL A 199 15.59 4.20 3.91
N PHE A 200 15.16 3.61 2.79
CA PHE A 200 14.65 4.32 1.63
C PHE A 200 13.42 3.60 1.09
N THR A 201 12.37 4.35 0.85
CA THR A 201 11.08 3.85 0.37
C THR A 201 10.71 4.56 -0.92
N VAL A 202 10.16 3.84 -1.89
CA VAL A 202 9.58 4.41 -3.09
C VAL A 202 8.22 3.78 -3.38
N GLY A 203 7.24 4.62 -3.68
CA GLY A 203 5.87 4.21 -4.00
C GLY A 203 5.19 5.18 -4.95
N SER A 204 3.95 4.86 -5.33
CA SER A 204 3.08 5.73 -6.13
C SER A 204 1.83 6.12 -5.35
N SER A 205 1.12 7.16 -5.82
CA SER A 205 -0.20 7.51 -5.29
C SER A 205 -1.17 6.33 -5.45
N PHE A 206 -1.98 6.06 -4.43
CA PHE A 206 -2.99 4.99 -4.48
C PHE A 206 -4.24 5.36 -5.29
N SER A 207 -4.50 6.64 -5.42
CA SER A 207 -5.66 7.18 -6.14
C SER A 207 -5.30 8.50 -6.80
N SER A 208 -6.09 8.90 -7.78
CA SER A 208 -5.97 10.21 -8.40
C SER A 208 -6.40 11.31 -7.43
N VAL A 209 -5.59 12.37 -7.37
CA VAL A 209 -5.83 13.57 -6.55
C VAL A 209 -5.53 14.78 -7.41
N ALA A 210 -6.46 15.71 -7.55
CA ALA A 210 -6.18 16.97 -8.28
C ALA A 210 -5.04 17.75 -7.59
N ILE A 211 -3.98 18.06 -8.32
CA ILE A 211 -2.78 18.73 -7.82
C ILE A 211 -2.55 19.98 -8.69
N ASP A 212 -2.98 21.13 -8.17
CA ASP A 212 -2.86 22.40 -8.89
C ASP A 212 -1.47 23.04 -8.70
N ASP A 213 -0.88 22.89 -7.51
CA ASP A 213 0.45 23.39 -7.16
C ASP A 213 1.30 22.22 -6.61
N THR A 214 2.14 21.67 -7.47
CA THR A 214 3.01 20.52 -7.13
C THR A 214 4.03 20.85 -6.05
N LYS A 215 4.52 22.10 -5.96
CA LYS A 215 5.45 22.52 -4.91
C LYS A 215 4.76 22.56 -3.56
N ALA A 216 3.64 23.29 -3.47
CA ALA A 216 2.86 23.38 -2.24
C ALA A 216 2.36 22.01 -1.79
N TYR A 217 1.96 21.17 -2.74
CA TYR A 217 1.56 19.79 -2.45
C TYR A 217 2.71 18.97 -1.87
N THR A 218 3.93 19.05 -2.45
CA THR A 218 5.12 18.39 -1.91
C THR A 218 5.41 18.83 -0.47
N GLU A 219 5.35 20.15 -0.21
CA GLU A 219 5.55 20.71 1.14
C GLU A 219 4.47 20.23 2.13
N SER A 220 3.23 20.08 1.68
CA SER A 220 2.15 19.56 2.52
C SER A 220 2.35 18.09 2.86
N ARG A 221 2.86 17.30 1.90
CA ARG A 221 3.08 15.85 2.07
C ARG A 221 4.18 15.55 3.08
N ILE A 222 5.31 16.25 3.06
CA ILE A 222 6.35 16.05 4.09
C ILE A 222 5.84 16.43 5.49
N LYS A 223 4.99 17.46 5.60
CA LYS A 223 4.37 17.86 6.87
C LYS A 223 3.32 16.87 7.38
N SER A 224 2.87 15.94 6.57
CA SER A 224 1.94 14.87 6.97
C SER A 224 2.64 13.57 7.38
N LEU A 225 3.97 13.51 7.36
CA LEU A 225 4.73 12.37 7.87
C LEU A 225 4.53 12.22 9.38
N PRO A 226 4.65 11.00 9.93
CA PRO A 226 4.67 10.81 11.37
C PRO A 226 5.77 11.68 12.03
N TYR A 227 5.45 12.33 13.14
CA TYR A 227 6.35 13.24 13.90
C TYR A 227 6.79 14.49 13.11
N ALA A 228 6.03 14.88 12.08
CA ALA A 228 6.35 16.01 11.20
C ALA A 228 6.31 17.37 11.92
N GLU A 229 5.68 17.50 13.07
CA GLU A 229 5.69 18.71 13.91
C GLU A 229 7.10 19.13 14.34
N LYS A 230 8.07 18.21 14.30
CA LYS A 230 9.49 18.45 14.58
C LYS A 230 10.34 18.57 13.31
N THR A 231 9.71 18.52 12.12
CA THR A 231 10.42 18.53 10.84
C THR A 231 10.72 19.96 10.41
N VAL A 232 11.98 20.25 10.14
CA VAL A 232 12.49 21.51 9.63
C VAL A 232 13.02 21.32 8.22
N ILE A 233 12.33 21.90 7.23
CA ILE A 233 12.79 21.88 5.84
C ILE A 233 14.04 22.76 5.73
N LYS A 234 15.14 22.20 5.22
CA LYS A 234 16.39 22.92 4.95
C LYS A 234 16.44 23.44 3.51
N THR A 235 16.06 22.59 2.56
CA THR A 235 16.02 22.97 1.14
C THR A 235 14.81 22.37 0.44
N ILE A 236 14.31 23.06 -0.57
CA ILE A 236 13.38 22.55 -1.56
C ILE A 236 13.87 22.94 -2.95
N THR A 237 14.12 21.96 -3.81
CA THR A 237 14.77 22.15 -5.10
C THR A 237 13.97 21.44 -6.19
N PRO A 238 13.68 22.08 -7.35
CA PRO A 238 13.14 21.39 -8.51
C PRO A 238 14.08 20.27 -8.96
N VAL A 239 13.53 19.12 -9.33
CA VAL A 239 14.28 17.99 -9.88
C VAL A 239 13.56 17.41 -11.09
N THR A 240 14.32 16.77 -11.96
CA THR A 240 13.80 15.95 -13.06
C THR A 240 14.46 14.60 -13.01
N ILE A 241 13.68 13.54 -12.84
CA ILE A 241 14.16 12.14 -12.80
C ILE A 241 13.33 11.35 -13.80
N TYR A 242 13.97 10.56 -14.67
CA TYR A 242 13.32 9.80 -15.74
C TYR A 242 12.36 10.66 -16.59
N ASN A 243 12.76 11.91 -16.92
CA ASN A 243 11.94 12.91 -17.61
C ASN A 243 10.63 13.29 -16.90
N ILE A 244 10.49 12.99 -15.61
CA ILE A 244 9.36 13.41 -14.78
C ILE A 244 9.84 14.52 -13.86
N ASN A 245 9.13 15.66 -13.91
CA ASN A 245 9.42 16.83 -13.07
C ASN A 245 8.87 16.63 -11.65
N GLY A 246 9.54 17.27 -10.70
CA GLY A 246 9.14 17.20 -9.31
C GLY A 246 9.97 18.09 -8.39
N TYR A 247 9.95 17.78 -7.11
CA TYR A 247 10.71 18.47 -6.08
C TYR A 247 11.42 17.52 -5.14
N GLU A 248 12.69 17.87 -4.83
CA GLU A 248 13.50 17.29 -3.77
C GLU A 248 13.40 18.20 -2.54
N ILE A 249 13.15 17.60 -1.38
CA ILE A 249 13.26 18.27 -0.08
C ILE A 249 14.33 17.56 0.75
N VAL A 250 15.23 18.32 1.34
CA VAL A 250 16.10 17.88 2.42
C VAL A 250 15.62 18.54 3.71
N ALA A 251 15.37 17.73 4.72
CA ALA A 251 14.87 18.19 5.99
C ALA A 251 15.55 17.46 7.15
N GLU A 252 15.46 18.05 8.33
CA GLU A 252 15.81 17.43 9.60
C GLU A 252 14.57 17.26 10.46
N GLY A 253 14.47 16.16 11.16
CA GLY A 253 13.37 15.84 12.03
C GLY A 253 13.82 15.04 13.25
N SER A 254 12.87 14.38 13.89
CA SER A 254 13.15 13.43 14.99
C SER A 254 12.34 12.16 14.79
N ASP A 255 12.91 11.03 15.15
CA ASP A 255 12.18 9.76 15.20
C ASP A 255 11.30 9.65 16.46
N LYS A 256 10.60 8.53 16.63
CA LYS A 256 9.74 8.23 17.78
C LYS A 256 10.47 8.25 19.13
N GLU A 257 11.79 8.07 19.11
CA GLU A 257 12.67 8.07 20.30
C GLU A 257 13.31 9.45 20.54
N ASN A 258 12.86 10.50 19.80
CA ASN A 258 13.41 11.85 19.78
C ASN A 258 14.88 11.93 19.33
N GLN A 259 15.37 10.95 18.59
CA GLN A 259 16.69 11.03 17.99
C GLN A 259 16.62 11.86 16.70
N GLN A 260 17.62 12.69 16.50
CA GLN A 260 17.70 13.51 15.30
C GLN A 260 17.78 12.64 14.03
N GLN A 261 17.05 13.06 13.00
CA GLN A 261 16.90 12.29 11.76
C GLN A 261 17.06 13.19 10.55
N LEU A 262 17.88 12.75 9.59
CA LEU A 262 17.84 13.27 8.22
C LEU A 262 16.61 12.72 7.51
N ILE A 263 15.90 13.59 6.79
CA ILE A 263 14.79 13.25 5.91
C ILE A 263 15.13 13.74 4.50
N TYR A 264 15.23 12.80 3.57
CA TYR A 264 15.31 13.04 2.13
C TYR A 264 13.97 12.69 1.51
N PHE A 265 13.36 13.61 0.80
CA PHE A 265 12.01 13.45 0.29
C PHE A 265 11.92 13.94 -1.14
N VAL A 266 11.42 13.11 -2.06
CA VAL A 266 11.19 13.47 -3.46
C VAL A 266 9.77 13.14 -3.85
N MET A 267 9.13 14.04 -4.56
CA MET A 267 7.88 13.76 -5.27
C MET A 267 8.05 14.09 -6.75
N LEU A 268 7.69 13.14 -7.61
CA LEU A 268 7.69 13.27 -9.06
C LEU A 268 6.25 13.23 -9.58
N TYR A 269 5.92 14.10 -10.52
CA TYR A 269 4.57 14.30 -11.04
C TYR A 269 4.51 13.96 -12.52
N PRO A 270 4.10 12.72 -12.91
CA PRO A 270 3.93 12.37 -14.33
C PRO A 270 2.78 13.14 -14.97
N ASP A 271 1.81 13.55 -14.17
CA ASP A 271 0.64 14.36 -14.53
C ASP A 271 0.14 15.17 -13.32
N ASN A 272 -1.01 15.85 -13.44
CA ASN A 272 -1.59 16.66 -12.38
C ASN A 272 -2.52 15.89 -11.43
N THR A 273 -2.55 14.54 -11.51
CA THR A 273 -3.46 13.70 -10.71
C THR A 273 -2.76 12.55 -10.01
N SER A 274 -1.50 12.30 -10.34
CA SER A 274 -0.72 11.21 -9.78
C SER A 274 0.70 11.64 -9.42
N TYR A 275 1.37 10.85 -8.59
CA TYR A 275 2.75 11.11 -8.20
C TYR A 275 3.49 9.84 -7.81
N TYR A 276 4.80 9.88 -7.93
CA TYR A 276 5.72 8.97 -7.24
C TYR A 276 6.33 9.69 -6.04
N ILE A 277 6.52 8.96 -4.96
CA ILE A 277 7.07 9.47 -3.70
C ILE A 277 8.29 8.64 -3.32
N MET A 278 9.38 9.29 -2.94
CA MET A 278 10.57 8.66 -2.40
C MET A 278 10.90 9.29 -1.07
N LEU A 279 11.21 8.46 -0.08
CA LEU A 279 11.50 8.88 1.28
C LEU A 279 12.72 8.14 1.79
N GLY A 280 13.82 8.86 1.99
CA GLY A 280 15.02 8.37 2.67
C GLY A 280 15.09 8.92 4.09
N MET A 281 15.42 8.09 5.07
CA MET A 281 15.58 8.51 6.48
C MET A 281 16.79 7.83 7.09
N THR A 282 17.52 8.54 7.95
CA THR A 282 18.62 7.99 8.74
C THR A 282 18.88 8.81 10.00
N ASN A 283 19.36 8.17 11.05
CA ASN A 283 19.72 8.83 12.32
C ASN A 283 21.23 9.13 12.43
N ALA A 284 22.03 8.79 11.42
CA ALA A 284 23.49 8.98 11.45
C ALA A 284 24.07 9.20 10.05
N LYS A 285 25.33 9.66 9.96
CA LYS A 285 26.11 9.79 8.71
C LYS A 285 25.38 10.55 7.61
N TYR A 286 24.77 11.67 7.93
CA TYR A 286 23.86 12.44 7.05
C TYR A 286 24.40 12.70 5.66
N GLU A 287 25.64 13.19 5.54
CA GLU A 287 26.27 13.49 4.24
C GLU A 287 26.35 12.26 3.34
N SER A 288 26.82 11.13 3.91
CA SER A 288 26.97 9.88 3.18
C SER A 288 25.62 9.35 2.70
N TYR A 289 24.63 9.25 3.61
CA TYR A 289 23.31 8.74 3.24
C TYR A 289 22.54 9.68 2.32
N LEU A 290 22.68 11.00 2.48
CA LEU A 290 22.08 11.94 1.55
C LEU A 290 22.61 11.74 0.12
N SER A 291 23.93 11.49 -0.02
CA SER A 291 24.53 11.15 -1.30
C SER A 291 23.95 9.84 -1.86
N ASP A 292 23.82 8.81 -1.03
CA ASP A 292 23.28 7.50 -1.45
C ASP A 292 21.80 7.57 -1.80
N PHE A 293 20.99 8.30 -1.03
CA PHE A 293 19.57 8.51 -1.33
C PHE A 293 19.39 9.25 -2.67
N ARG A 294 20.18 10.28 -2.94
CA ARG A 294 20.16 10.98 -4.22
C ARG A 294 20.56 10.06 -5.39
N LYS A 295 21.63 9.29 -5.24
CA LYS A 295 22.05 8.32 -6.27
C LYS A 295 20.94 7.29 -6.53
N LEU A 296 20.34 6.72 -5.47
CA LEU A 296 19.27 5.74 -5.62
C LEU A 296 18.04 6.35 -6.28
N ALA A 297 17.62 7.56 -5.88
CA ALA A 297 16.50 8.26 -6.49
C ALA A 297 16.70 8.52 -7.99
N GLN A 298 17.93 8.87 -8.41
CA GLN A 298 18.25 9.12 -9.82
C GLN A 298 18.19 7.85 -10.69
N THR A 299 18.19 6.65 -10.10
CA THR A 299 18.04 5.38 -10.84
C THR A 299 16.57 5.02 -11.09
N PHE A 300 15.61 5.82 -10.59
CA PHE A 300 14.20 5.56 -10.80
C PHE A 300 13.86 5.50 -12.28
N MET A 301 13.12 4.47 -12.69
CA MET A 301 12.61 4.29 -14.04
C MET A 301 11.23 3.62 -14.03
N LEU A 302 10.43 3.90 -15.03
CA LEU A 302 9.20 3.16 -15.32
C LEU A 302 9.52 1.87 -16.07
N LYS A 303 8.71 0.84 -15.82
CA LYS A 303 8.80 -0.46 -16.52
C LYS A 303 7.89 -0.49 -17.72
#